data_3989a6e490939cce7a1a398f0e7abb0a
#
_entry.id   3989a6e490939cce7a1a398f0e7abb0a
#
_cell.length_a   1.000
_cell.length_b   1.000
_cell.length_c   1.000
_cell.angle_alpha   90.00
_cell.angle_beta   90.00
_cell.angle_gamma   90.00
#
_symmetry.space_group_name_H-M   'P 1'
#
loop_
_entity.id
_entity.type
_entity.pdbx_description
1 polymer ?
#
loop_
_entity_poly.entity_id
_entity_poly.type
_entity_poly.pdbx_seq_one_letter_code
_entity_poly.pdbx_strand_id
1 'polypeptide(L)'
;ELIDQLEYNIGALPNNNVRDLTYGCNRIKKTFEGVKNLICTQGNNNNELISNQITEAEFRLRNDVRNFFEVYKKHLKQTKNRKNIDINYLLKTFPALAKAYPQVDYKRKRVLLMTVHKAMYGIDPIVTEKISLHNITEKDQRTLVLFDESDQAAIAMRNTIIEQAIENSGGNKCFAKGYNGYLQYK
;
A
#
# COMPACT_ATOMS: atom_id res chain seq x y z
N GLU A 1 -15.65 -7.90 8.84
CA GLU A 1 -16.23 -7.49 7.55
C GLU A 1 -15.35 -7.88 6.35
N LEU A 2 -14.07 -7.44 6.23
CA LEU A 2 -13.23 -7.88 5.10
C LEU A 2 -12.94 -9.39 5.16
N ILE A 3 -12.55 -9.88 6.32
CA ILE A 3 -12.25 -11.30 6.54
C ILE A 3 -13.48 -12.17 6.21
N ASP A 4 -14.66 -11.77 6.65
CA ASP A 4 -15.91 -12.51 6.37
C ASP A 4 -16.21 -12.58 4.86
N GLN A 5 -15.92 -11.47 4.14
CA GLN A 5 -16.02 -11.45 2.69
C GLN A 5 -14.99 -12.36 2.01
N LEU A 6 -13.75 -12.42 2.54
CA LEU A 6 -12.74 -13.35 2.03
C LEU A 6 -13.21 -14.80 2.20
N GLU A 7 -13.67 -15.18 3.39
CA GLU A 7 -14.17 -16.53 3.67
C GLU A 7 -15.36 -16.91 2.80
N TYR A 8 -16.35 -16.01 2.70
CA TYR A 8 -17.53 -16.25 1.86
C TYR A 8 -17.14 -16.49 0.39
N ASN A 9 -16.25 -15.64 -0.16
CA ASN A 9 -15.84 -15.78 -1.55
C ASN A 9 -14.94 -17.00 -1.80
N ILE A 10 -14.14 -17.42 -0.81
CA ILE A 10 -13.39 -18.69 -0.88
C ILE A 10 -14.35 -19.87 -0.92
N GLY A 11 -15.37 -19.88 -0.05
CA GLY A 11 -16.37 -20.95 -0.01
C GLY A 11 -17.22 -21.09 -1.28
N ALA A 12 -17.34 -20.02 -2.06
CA ALA A 12 -18.04 -20.01 -3.35
C ALA A 12 -17.19 -20.51 -4.53
N LEU A 13 -15.90 -20.81 -4.32
CA LEU A 13 -15.01 -21.32 -5.36
C LEU A 13 -15.12 -22.87 -5.46
N PRO A 14 -14.98 -23.44 -6.65
CA PRO A 14 -14.93 -24.89 -6.80
C PRO A 14 -13.72 -25.48 -6.06
N ASN A 15 -13.91 -26.61 -5.41
CA ASN A 15 -13.02 -27.24 -4.42
C ASN A 15 -11.56 -27.52 -4.88
N ASN A 16 -11.25 -27.44 -6.16
CA ASN A 16 -9.93 -27.71 -6.67
C ASN A 16 -9.06 -26.45 -6.53
N ASN A 17 -8.16 -26.42 -5.56
CA ASN A 17 -7.16 -25.37 -5.27
C ASN A 17 -7.58 -24.24 -4.30
N VAL A 18 -8.54 -24.46 -3.42
CA VAL A 18 -8.93 -23.47 -2.39
C VAL A 18 -7.94 -23.44 -1.22
N ARG A 19 -7.06 -24.45 -1.08
CA ARG A 19 -6.15 -24.61 0.07
C ARG A 19 -5.27 -23.39 0.32
N ASP A 20 -4.66 -22.85 -0.73
CA ASP A 20 -3.74 -21.70 -0.60
C ASP A 20 -4.49 -20.41 -0.21
N LEU A 21 -5.71 -20.24 -0.72
CA LEU A 21 -6.56 -19.11 -0.36
C LEU A 21 -7.06 -19.22 1.09
N THR A 22 -7.44 -20.42 1.53
CA THR A 22 -7.82 -20.66 2.93
C THR A 22 -6.64 -20.40 3.87
N TYR A 23 -5.45 -20.85 3.50
CA TYR A 23 -4.23 -20.57 4.27
C TYR A 23 -3.95 -19.07 4.35
N GLY A 24 -4.02 -18.35 3.21
CA GLY A 24 -3.84 -16.90 3.17
C GLY A 24 -4.86 -16.16 4.02
N CYS A 25 -6.13 -16.55 3.99
CA CYS A 25 -7.19 -15.97 4.82
C CYS A 25 -6.92 -16.19 6.31
N ASN A 26 -6.51 -17.39 6.71
CA ASN A 26 -6.16 -17.71 8.10
C ASN A 26 -4.93 -16.90 8.58
N ARG A 27 -3.95 -16.64 7.71
CA ARG A 27 -2.83 -15.75 8.01
C ARG A 27 -3.31 -14.33 8.27
N ILE A 28 -4.15 -13.78 7.40
CA ILE A 28 -4.73 -12.44 7.58
C ILE A 28 -5.46 -12.35 8.92
N LYS A 29 -6.28 -13.35 9.27
CA LYS A 29 -6.96 -13.40 10.57
C LYS A 29 -5.98 -13.33 11.73
N LYS A 30 -4.97 -14.20 11.73
CA LYS A 30 -3.97 -14.28 12.80
C LYS A 30 -3.21 -12.96 12.94
N THR A 31 -2.78 -12.37 11.83
CA THR A 31 -2.04 -11.10 11.85
C THR A 31 -2.93 -9.95 12.30
N PHE A 32 -4.20 -9.92 11.87
CA PHE A 32 -5.17 -8.92 12.31
C PHE A 32 -5.45 -8.98 13.82
N GLU A 33 -5.65 -10.17 14.38
CA GLU A 33 -5.80 -10.34 15.84
C GLU A 33 -4.54 -9.90 16.59
N GLY A 34 -3.36 -10.16 16.04
CA GLY A 34 -2.10 -9.66 16.59
C GLY A 34 -2.05 -8.13 16.65
N VAL A 35 -2.41 -7.44 15.56
CA VAL A 35 -2.49 -5.97 15.51
C VAL A 35 -3.49 -5.45 16.53
N LYS A 36 -4.69 -6.03 16.59
CA LYS A 36 -5.74 -5.64 17.52
C LYS A 36 -5.29 -5.74 18.97
N ASN A 37 -4.64 -6.84 19.34
CA ASN A 37 -4.11 -7.05 20.70
C ASN A 37 -3.05 -6.00 21.05
N LEU A 38 -2.13 -5.67 20.13
CA LEU A 38 -1.11 -4.64 20.34
C LEU A 38 -1.75 -3.26 20.53
N ILE A 39 -2.76 -2.89 19.72
CA ILE A 39 -3.49 -1.63 19.86
C ILE A 39 -4.21 -1.56 21.22
N CYS A 40 -4.87 -2.65 21.64
CA CYS A 40 -5.51 -2.71 22.95
C CYS A 40 -4.51 -2.55 24.10
N THR A 41 -3.30 -3.08 23.95
CA THR A 41 -2.22 -2.96 24.94
C THR A 41 -1.65 -1.53 24.97
N GLN A 42 -1.57 -0.85 23.83
CA GLN A 42 -1.07 0.52 23.73
C GLN A 42 -2.02 1.54 24.38
N GLY A 43 -3.32 1.28 24.39
CA GLY A 43 -4.34 2.22 24.88
C GLY A 43 -4.13 2.76 26.29
N ASN A 44 -3.21 2.16 27.06
CA ASN A 44 -2.86 2.56 28.44
C ASN A 44 -1.42 3.06 28.62
N ASN A 45 -0.55 2.94 27.61
CA ASN A 45 0.86 3.30 27.72
C ASN A 45 1.40 3.84 26.39
N ASN A 46 1.78 5.13 26.35
CA ASN A 46 2.54 5.72 25.24
C ASN A 46 3.97 5.17 25.20
N ASN A 47 4.13 3.91 24.84
CA ASN A 47 5.41 3.26 24.74
C ASN A 47 5.85 3.18 23.27
N GLU A 48 6.97 3.82 22.94
CA GLU A 48 7.55 3.85 21.60
C GLU A 48 7.82 2.43 21.05
N LEU A 49 8.21 1.51 21.91
CA LEU A 49 8.43 0.11 21.55
C LEU A 49 7.14 -0.54 21.02
N ILE A 50 6.01 -0.30 21.68
CA ILE A 50 4.71 -0.83 21.26
C ILE A 50 4.28 -0.19 19.94
N SER A 51 4.51 1.11 19.76
CA SER A 51 4.24 1.81 18.50
C SER A 51 5.00 1.19 17.33
N ASN A 52 6.28 0.87 17.51
CA ASN A 52 7.08 0.21 16.48
C ASN A 52 6.58 -1.21 16.19
N GLN A 53 6.17 -1.95 17.22
CA GLN A 53 5.58 -3.29 17.04
C GLN A 53 4.25 -3.24 16.27
N ILE A 54 3.40 -2.24 16.53
CA ILE A 54 2.15 -2.04 15.79
C ILE A 54 2.47 -1.75 14.31
N THR A 55 3.39 -0.83 14.04
CA THR A 55 3.78 -0.49 12.67
C THR A 55 4.29 -1.71 11.90
N GLU A 56 5.11 -2.54 12.54
CA GLU A 56 5.61 -3.77 11.93
C GLU A 56 4.48 -4.79 11.69
N ALA A 57 3.58 -4.94 12.65
CA ALA A 57 2.44 -5.86 12.53
C ALA A 57 1.45 -5.40 11.45
N GLU A 58 1.19 -4.10 11.32
CA GLU A 58 0.41 -3.52 10.23
C GLU A 58 1.07 -3.75 8.85
N PHE A 59 2.38 -3.60 8.77
CA PHE A 59 3.13 -3.89 7.54
C PHE A 59 3.00 -5.37 7.13
N ARG A 60 3.10 -6.29 8.11
CA ARG A 60 2.89 -7.72 7.87
C ARG A 60 1.45 -8.00 7.40
N LEU A 61 0.45 -7.39 8.04
CA LEU A 61 -0.95 -7.53 7.64
C LEU A 61 -1.18 -7.08 6.19
N ARG A 62 -0.60 -5.94 5.80
CA ARG A 62 -0.66 -5.45 4.41
C ARG A 62 -0.07 -6.44 3.42
N ASN A 63 1.07 -7.03 3.76
CA ASN A 63 1.71 -8.02 2.91
C ASN A 63 0.88 -9.31 2.80
N ASP A 64 0.27 -9.76 3.88
CA ASP A 64 -0.61 -10.93 3.87
C ASP A 64 -1.85 -10.69 3.00
N VAL A 65 -2.46 -9.51 3.09
CA VAL A 65 -3.57 -9.11 2.23
C VAL A 65 -3.14 -9.05 0.76
N ARG A 66 -1.98 -8.44 0.45
CA ARG A 66 -1.43 -8.42 -0.91
C ARG A 66 -1.26 -9.81 -1.48
N ASN A 67 -0.56 -10.68 -0.75
CA ASN A 67 -0.30 -12.06 -1.16
C ASN A 67 -1.59 -12.83 -1.40
N PHE A 68 -2.59 -12.66 -0.53
CA PHE A 68 -3.89 -13.26 -0.73
C PHE A 68 -4.52 -12.84 -2.06
N PHE A 69 -4.55 -11.54 -2.37
CA PHE A 69 -5.15 -11.04 -3.61
C PHE A 69 -4.35 -11.44 -4.85
N GLU A 70 -3.05 -11.60 -4.77
CA GLU A 70 -2.23 -12.15 -5.86
C GLU A 70 -2.61 -13.62 -6.16
N VAL A 71 -2.71 -14.45 -5.12
CA VAL A 71 -3.15 -15.84 -5.25
C VAL A 71 -4.58 -15.91 -5.77
N TYR A 72 -5.49 -15.08 -5.24
CA TYR A 72 -6.89 -15.02 -5.68
C TYR A 72 -7.01 -14.64 -7.16
N LYS A 73 -6.28 -13.62 -7.62
CA LYS A 73 -6.25 -13.24 -9.03
C LYS A 73 -5.71 -14.36 -9.92
N LYS A 74 -4.63 -15.03 -9.49
CA LYS A 74 -4.06 -16.16 -10.20
C LYS A 74 -5.07 -17.30 -10.34
N HIS A 75 -5.76 -17.61 -9.26
CA HIS A 75 -6.82 -18.64 -9.23
C HIS A 75 -7.96 -18.28 -10.19
N LEU A 76 -8.46 -17.04 -10.17
CA LEU A 76 -9.53 -16.61 -11.07
C LEU A 76 -9.12 -16.63 -12.56
N LYS A 77 -7.87 -16.31 -12.87
CA LYS A 77 -7.35 -16.41 -14.24
C LYS A 77 -7.36 -17.86 -14.74
N GLN A 78 -7.02 -18.79 -13.86
CA GLN A 78 -6.97 -20.22 -14.21
C GLN A 78 -8.37 -20.85 -14.32
N THR A 79 -9.27 -20.55 -13.40
CA THR A 79 -10.57 -21.21 -13.30
C THR A 79 -11.66 -20.60 -14.16
N LYS A 80 -11.67 -19.27 -14.32
CA LYS A 80 -12.74 -18.54 -15.02
C LYS A 80 -12.33 -17.98 -16.38
N ASN A 81 -11.12 -18.31 -16.87
CA ASN A 81 -10.56 -17.81 -18.13
C ASN A 81 -10.63 -16.27 -18.28
N ARG A 82 -10.66 -15.55 -17.14
CA ARG A 82 -10.74 -14.09 -17.12
C ARG A 82 -9.33 -13.52 -17.32
N LYS A 83 -9.08 -12.95 -18.51
CA LYS A 83 -7.80 -12.33 -18.85
C LYS A 83 -7.49 -11.10 -18.00
N ASN A 84 -8.49 -10.31 -17.60
CA ASN A 84 -8.30 -9.09 -16.80
C ASN A 84 -9.18 -9.12 -15.54
N ILE A 85 -8.54 -9.19 -14.38
CA ILE A 85 -9.16 -8.96 -13.09
C ILE A 85 -8.72 -7.57 -12.65
N ASP A 86 -9.56 -6.59 -12.97
CA ASP A 86 -9.32 -5.20 -12.62
C ASP A 86 -9.75 -4.87 -11.18
N ILE A 87 -9.39 -3.67 -10.75
CA ILE A 87 -9.71 -3.18 -9.42
C ILE A 87 -11.23 -3.06 -9.21
N ASN A 88 -12.00 -2.75 -10.24
CA ASN A 88 -13.45 -2.59 -10.15
C ASN A 88 -14.12 -3.93 -9.83
N TYR A 89 -13.63 -5.02 -10.43
CA TYR A 89 -14.09 -6.36 -10.09
C TYR A 89 -13.80 -6.71 -8.62
N LEU A 90 -12.59 -6.42 -8.16
CA LEU A 90 -12.21 -6.69 -6.76
C LEU A 90 -13.04 -5.88 -5.77
N LEU A 91 -13.27 -4.58 -6.04
CA LEU A 91 -14.10 -3.73 -5.18
C LEU A 91 -15.59 -4.12 -5.20
N LYS A 92 -16.07 -4.67 -6.30
CA LYS A 92 -17.44 -5.22 -6.36
C LYS A 92 -17.56 -6.51 -5.56
N THR A 93 -16.54 -7.36 -5.62
CA THR A 93 -16.50 -8.66 -4.91
C THR A 93 -16.21 -8.49 -3.42
N PHE A 94 -15.34 -7.52 -3.08
CA PHE A 94 -14.87 -7.23 -1.72
C PHE A 94 -15.07 -5.75 -1.39
N PRO A 95 -16.30 -5.28 -1.20
CA PRO A 95 -16.54 -3.85 -0.90
C PRO A 95 -15.87 -3.38 0.40
N ALA A 96 -15.68 -4.26 1.40
CA ALA A 96 -14.95 -3.94 2.61
C ALA A 96 -13.46 -3.65 2.38
N LEU A 97 -12.90 -4.05 1.23
CA LEU A 97 -11.52 -3.75 0.86
C LEU A 97 -11.28 -2.23 0.76
N ALA A 98 -12.22 -1.47 0.19
CA ALA A 98 -12.12 -0.01 0.09
C ALA A 98 -12.23 0.69 1.46
N LYS A 99 -12.94 0.09 2.41
CA LYS A 99 -13.03 0.61 3.79
C LYS A 99 -11.72 0.35 4.56
N ALA A 100 -11.16 -0.86 4.42
CA ALA A 100 -9.92 -1.24 5.08
C ALA A 100 -8.70 -0.53 4.47
N TYR A 101 -8.70 -0.32 3.17
CA TYR A 101 -7.60 0.28 2.41
C TYR A 101 -8.13 1.31 1.41
N PRO A 102 -8.42 2.55 1.85
CA PRO A 102 -9.03 3.58 1.01
C PRO A 102 -8.25 3.92 -0.27
N GLN A 103 -6.93 3.72 -0.25
CA GLN A 103 -6.07 3.91 -1.42
C GLN A 103 -6.36 2.96 -2.58
N VAL A 104 -7.08 1.87 -2.36
CA VAL A 104 -7.49 0.94 -3.42
C VAL A 104 -8.47 1.59 -4.39
N ASP A 105 -9.31 2.50 -3.88
CA ASP A 105 -10.37 3.18 -4.64
C ASP A 105 -9.99 4.61 -5.10
N TYR A 106 -8.68 4.90 -5.20
CA TYR A 106 -8.19 6.26 -5.51
C TYR A 106 -8.76 6.83 -6.82
N LYS A 107 -8.99 6.00 -7.84
CA LYS A 107 -9.52 6.44 -9.15
C LYS A 107 -10.93 7.02 -9.09
N ARG A 108 -11.71 6.67 -8.06
CA ARG A 108 -13.08 7.16 -7.87
C ARG A 108 -13.14 8.40 -6.99
N LYS A 109 -12.01 8.80 -6.39
CA LYS A 109 -11.95 9.96 -5.50
C LYS A 109 -11.77 11.23 -6.31
N ARG A 110 -12.57 12.25 -6.01
CA ARG A 110 -12.43 13.60 -6.60
C ARG A 110 -11.28 14.37 -5.98
N VAL A 111 -10.95 14.08 -4.73
CA VAL A 111 -9.89 14.72 -3.96
C VAL A 111 -9.04 13.63 -3.33
N LEU A 112 -7.73 13.72 -3.50
CA LEU A 112 -6.74 12.87 -2.86
C LEU A 112 -5.88 13.74 -1.96
N LEU A 113 -5.98 13.52 -0.64
CA LEU A 113 -5.06 14.09 0.33
C LEU A 113 -3.93 13.08 0.57
N MET A 114 -2.71 13.53 0.36
CA MET A 114 -1.54 12.68 0.57
C MET A 114 -0.35 13.50 1.07
N THR A 115 0.52 12.85 1.80
CA THR A 115 1.80 13.46 2.18
C THR A 115 2.70 13.62 0.96
N VAL A 116 3.64 14.57 1.01
CA VAL A 116 4.65 14.76 -0.05
C VAL A 116 5.41 13.46 -0.31
N HIS A 117 5.75 12.71 0.73
CA HIS A 117 6.39 11.40 0.61
C HIS A 117 5.56 10.42 -0.26
N LYS A 118 4.24 10.32 -0.02
CA LYS A 118 3.36 9.48 -0.86
C LYS A 118 3.24 10.00 -2.29
N ALA A 119 3.27 11.31 -2.49
CA ALA A 119 3.26 11.89 -3.82
C ALA A 119 4.52 11.52 -4.61
N MET A 120 5.68 11.50 -3.95
CA MET A 120 6.96 11.16 -4.56
C MET A 120 7.16 9.66 -4.77
N TYR A 121 6.92 8.86 -3.72
CA TYR A 121 7.15 7.40 -3.78
C TYR A 121 5.97 6.61 -4.34
N GLY A 122 4.84 7.27 -4.55
CA GLY A 122 3.63 6.68 -5.10
C GLY A 122 2.69 6.12 -4.04
N ILE A 123 1.47 5.92 -4.49
CA ILE A 123 0.40 5.27 -3.74
C ILE A 123 0.56 3.76 -3.96
N ASP A 124 0.56 2.99 -2.88
CA ASP A 124 0.51 1.54 -2.91
C ASP A 124 -0.94 1.07 -2.68
N PRO A 125 -1.67 0.69 -3.73
CA PRO A 125 -3.06 0.24 -3.60
C PRO A 125 -3.19 -1.18 -3.06
N ILE A 126 -2.11 -1.84 -2.63
CA ILE A 126 -2.06 -3.21 -2.09
C ILE A 126 -2.38 -4.29 -3.13
N VAL A 127 -3.46 -4.11 -3.90
CA VAL A 127 -3.97 -5.10 -4.86
C VAL A 127 -3.58 -4.83 -6.32
N THR A 128 -2.94 -3.70 -6.59
CA THR A 128 -2.39 -3.34 -7.91
C THR A 128 -0.98 -2.81 -7.76
N GLU A 129 -0.31 -2.54 -8.87
CA GLU A 129 1.01 -1.91 -8.86
C GLU A 129 0.99 -0.53 -8.22
N LYS A 130 2.13 -0.12 -7.68
CA LYS A 130 2.33 1.24 -7.17
C LYS A 130 2.05 2.27 -8.26
N ILE A 131 1.46 3.38 -7.89
CA ILE A 131 1.06 4.44 -8.79
C ILE A 131 1.71 5.73 -8.32
N SER A 132 2.59 6.27 -9.15
CA SER A 132 3.22 7.56 -8.89
C SER A 132 2.25 8.72 -9.17
N LEU A 133 2.52 9.89 -8.58
CA LEU A 133 1.81 11.12 -8.88
C LEU A 133 1.87 11.43 -10.38
N HIS A 134 3.03 11.22 -11.02
CA HIS A 134 3.22 11.38 -12.46
C HIS A 134 2.21 10.53 -13.25
N ASN A 135 2.04 9.25 -12.93
CA ASN A 135 1.08 8.38 -13.59
C ASN A 135 -0.38 8.83 -13.41
N ILE A 136 -0.69 9.50 -12.29
CA ILE A 136 -2.02 10.05 -12.05
C ILE A 136 -2.25 11.28 -12.92
N THR A 137 -1.29 12.21 -12.93
CA THR A 137 -1.39 13.48 -13.64
C THR A 137 -1.26 13.33 -15.16
N GLU A 138 -0.41 12.42 -15.64
CA GLU A 138 -0.22 12.17 -17.07
C GLU A 138 -1.48 11.59 -17.73
N LYS A 139 -2.19 10.71 -17.02
CA LYS A 139 -3.42 10.06 -17.52
C LYS A 139 -4.66 10.92 -17.40
N ASP A 140 -4.67 11.88 -16.49
CA ASP A 140 -5.78 12.81 -16.28
C ASP A 140 -5.29 14.26 -16.31
N GLN A 141 -5.32 14.84 -17.50
CA GLN A 141 -4.93 16.25 -17.76
C GLN A 141 -5.77 17.27 -16.97
N ARG A 142 -6.85 16.86 -16.29
CA ARG A 142 -7.70 17.70 -15.45
C ARG A 142 -7.34 17.63 -13.97
N THR A 143 -6.29 16.90 -13.62
CA THR A 143 -5.84 16.80 -12.24
C THR A 143 -5.07 18.06 -11.84
N LEU A 144 -5.58 18.79 -10.84
CA LEU A 144 -4.89 19.89 -10.18
C LEU A 144 -4.15 19.36 -8.96
N VAL A 145 -2.85 19.61 -8.89
CA VAL A 145 -2.01 19.28 -7.74
C VAL A 145 -1.71 20.54 -6.94
N LEU A 146 -2.13 20.56 -5.67
CA LEU A 146 -1.84 21.64 -4.74
C LEU A 146 -0.90 21.12 -3.66
N PHE A 147 0.22 21.82 -3.49
CA PHE A 147 1.14 21.57 -2.38
C PHE A 147 0.89 22.63 -1.31
N ASP A 148 0.51 22.17 -0.13
CA ASP A 148 0.53 22.97 1.08
C ASP A 148 1.96 23.03 1.62
N GLU A 149 2.37 24.18 2.19
CA GLU A 149 3.74 24.41 2.69
C GLU A 149 4.83 24.09 1.64
N SER A 150 4.87 24.89 0.57
CA SER A 150 5.79 24.68 -0.57
C SER A 150 7.25 24.49 -0.18
N ASP A 151 7.72 25.15 0.87
CA ASP A 151 9.11 25.03 1.37
C ASP A 151 9.38 23.65 1.96
N GLN A 152 8.46 23.13 2.74
CA GLN A 152 8.53 21.78 3.29
C GLN A 152 8.44 20.72 2.18
N ALA A 153 7.59 20.96 1.20
CA ALA A 153 7.49 20.10 0.02
C ALA A 153 8.81 20.08 -0.77
N ALA A 154 9.44 21.24 -0.97
CA ALA A 154 10.74 21.34 -1.66
C ALA A 154 11.86 20.61 -0.89
N ILE A 155 11.90 20.75 0.44
CA ILE A 155 12.86 20.03 1.31
C ILE A 155 12.63 18.51 1.22
N ALA A 156 11.39 18.06 1.30
CA ALA A 156 11.04 16.65 1.21
C ALA A 156 11.42 16.07 -0.17
N MET A 157 11.13 16.79 -1.27
CA MET A 157 11.52 16.40 -2.62
C MET A 157 13.04 16.28 -2.76
N ARG A 158 13.79 17.28 -2.25
CA ARG A 158 15.24 17.24 -2.25
C ARG A 158 15.79 16.03 -1.51
N ASN A 159 15.28 15.76 -0.31
CA ASN A 159 15.71 14.61 0.50
C ASN A 159 15.42 13.29 -0.21
N THR A 160 14.25 13.16 -0.84
CA THR A 160 13.88 11.98 -1.64
C THR A 160 14.85 11.74 -2.80
N ILE A 161 15.22 12.81 -3.54
CA ILE A 161 16.19 12.69 -4.64
C ILE A 161 17.54 12.22 -4.13
N ILE A 162 17.98 12.73 -2.98
CA ILE A 162 19.23 12.33 -2.34
C ILE A 162 19.18 10.87 -1.90
N GLU A 163 18.10 10.43 -1.27
CA GLU A 163 17.91 9.03 -0.85
C GLU A 163 17.94 8.08 -2.05
N GLN A 164 17.22 8.40 -3.12
CA GLN A 164 17.25 7.62 -4.35
C GLN A 164 18.65 7.59 -5.00
N ALA A 165 19.38 8.70 -4.96
CA ALA A 165 20.75 8.74 -5.47
C ALA A 165 21.69 7.86 -4.62
N ILE A 166 21.51 7.82 -3.30
CA ILE A 166 22.25 6.93 -2.39
C ILE A 166 21.94 5.47 -2.70
N GLU A 167 20.66 5.13 -2.82
CA GLU A 167 20.23 3.75 -3.14
C GLU A 167 20.80 3.29 -4.49
N ASN A 168 20.68 4.13 -5.52
CA ASN A 168 21.19 3.82 -6.86
C ASN A 168 22.71 3.71 -6.93
N SER A 169 23.43 4.37 -6.02
CA SER A 169 24.89 4.29 -5.91
C SER A 169 25.39 3.13 -5.03
N GLY A 170 24.52 2.17 -4.70
CA GLY A 170 24.86 1.04 -3.83
C GLY A 170 25.12 1.44 -2.38
N GLY A 171 24.48 2.52 -1.91
CA GLY A 171 24.61 3.01 -0.54
C GLY A 171 25.86 3.85 -0.28
N ASN A 172 26.53 4.33 -1.32
CA ASN A 172 27.74 5.15 -1.18
C ASN A 172 27.43 6.55 -0.64
N LYS A 173 27.58 6.71 0.69
CA LYS A 173 27.32 7.98 1.40
C LYS A 173 28.23 9.15 0.97
N CYS A 174 29.37 8.86 0.34
CA CYS A 174 30.26 9.91 -0.17
C CYS A 174 29.64 10.65 -1.35
N PHE A 175 28.93 9.96 -2.22
CA PHE A 175 28.21 10.58 -3.33
C PHE A 175 27.11 11.53 -2.84
N ALA A 176 26.36 11.13 -1.83
CA ALA A 176 25.31 11.96 -1.24
C ALA A 176 25.85 13.21 -0.54
N LYS A 177 27.01 13.13 0.12
CA LYS A 177 27.68 14.31 0.72
C LYS A 177 28.11 15.31 -0.34
N GLY A 178 28.69 14.83 -1.45
CA GLY A 178 29.06 15.68 -2.58
C GLY A 178 27.89 16.39 -3.22
N TYR A 179 26.78 15.66 -3.43
CA TYR A 179 25.56 16.20 -4.01
C TYR A 179 24.87 17.21 -3.09
N ASN A 180 24.82 16.96 -1.79
CA ASN A 180 24.32 17.92 -0.79
C ASN A 180 25.18 19.20 -0.75
N GLY A 181 26.50 19.08 -0.83
CA GLY A 181 27.41 20.23 -0.93
C GLY A 181 27.09 21.07 -2.16
N TYR A 182 26.90 20.45 -3.33
CA TYR A 182 26.61 21.15 -4.57
C TYR A 182 25.25 21.92 -4.52
N LEU A 183 24.22 21.37 -3.88
CA LEU A 183 22.93 22.05 -3.74
C LEU A 183 22.94 23.21 -2.75
N GLN A 184 23.88 23.23 -1.78
CA GLN A 184 23.98 24.30 -0.82
C GLN A 184 24.69 25.56 -1.41
N TYR A 185 25.42 25.41 -2.53
CA TYR A 185 26.16 26.52 -3.18
C TYR A 185 25.43 27.13 -4.39
N LYS A 186 24.19 26.72 -4.67
CA LYS A 186 23.29 27.32 -5.66
C LYS A 186 22.14 28.04 -5.01
#